data_a7296fa97a59fa1e916ef8abfe2b7d8e
#
_entry.id   a7296fa97a59fa1e916ef8abfe2b7d8e
#
_cell.length_a   1.000
_cell.length_b   1.000
_cell.length_c   1.000
_cell.angle_alpha   90.00
_cell.angle_beta   90.00
_cell.angle_gamma   90.00
#
_symmetry.space_group_name_H-M   'P 1'
#
loop_
_entity.id
_entity.type
_entity.pdbx_description
1 polymer ?
#
loop_
_entity_poly.entity_id
_entity_poly.type
_entity_poly.pdbx_seq_one_letter_code
_entity_poly.pdbx_strand_id
1 'polypeptide(L)'
;MNVGVLGGTFDPPHKAHIKIAERSIEQFNLDKVIFIPSGNPWQKKDATSFIHRYEMTKILIKESHSFEISDIENSQKKPSYTSETLKKLNQPKEKLYFILGSDAAMNIKTWKNYEILPSLTNFLIALRSEDSIEKLDKNFPF
;
A
#
# COMPACT_ATOMS: atom_id res chain seq x y z
N MET A 1 -5.55 -15.88 -8.49
CA MET A 1 -4.27 -15.45 -7.92
C MET A 1 -4.53 -14.39 -6.86
N ASN A 2 -4.00 -14.60 -5.67
CA ASN A 2 -4.14 -13.65 -4.57
C ASN A 2 -3.01 -12.63 -4.63
N VAL A 3 -3.35 -11.36 -4.76
CA VAL A 3 -2.40 -10.29 -5.00
C VAL A 3 -2.43 -9.28 -3.84
N GLY A 4 -1.26 -9.04 -3.24
CA GLY A 4 -1.10 -7.98 -2.26
C GLY A 4 -0.65 -6.70 -2.94
N VAL A 5 -1.07 -5.57 -2.38
CA VAL A 5 -0.65 -4.25 -2.84
C VAL A 5 -0.09 -3.50 -1.65
N LEU A 6 1.16 -3.10 -1.74
CA LEU A 6 1.80 -2.28 -0.72
C LEU A 6 2.08 -0.90 -1.30
N GLY A 7 1.25 0.06 -0.93
CA GLY A 7 1.42 1.45 -1.34
C GLY A 7 2.23 2.21 -0.32
N GLY A 8 2.88 3.25 -0.77
CA GLY A 8 3.63 4.12 0.11
C GLY A 8 4.41 5.17 -0.65
N THR A 9 4.92 6.14 0.09
CA THR A 9 5.79 7.16 -0.49
C THR A 9 7.14 6.57 -0.85
N PHE A 10 7.65 5.64 -0.02
CA PHE A 10 8.98 5.02 -0.19
C PHE A 10 10.08 6.06 -0.35
N ASP A 11 10.19 6.94 0.61
CA ASP A 11 11.11 8.08 0.56
C ASP A 11 12.01 8.14 1.80
N PRO A 12 12.99 7.24 1.95
CA PRO A 12 13.29 6.11 1.09
C PRO A 12 12.49 4.84 1.46
N PRO A 13 12.45 3.85 0.58
CA PRO A 13 11.99 2.51 0.97
C PRO A 13 13.04 1.85 1.86
N HIS A 14 12.61 0.92 2.72
CA HIS A 14 13.56 0.23 3.61
C HIS A 14 13.10 -1.19 3.94
N LYS A 15 13.95 -1.90 4.68
CA LYS A 15 13.76 -3.33 4.95
C LYS A 15 12.45 -3.67 5.67
N ALA A 16 11.89 -2.73 6.43
CA ALA A 16 10.60 -2.95 7.09
C ALA A 16 9.48 -3.19 6.08
N HIS A 17 9.52 -2.52 4.94
CA HIS A 17 8.56 -2.74 3.86
C HIS A 17 8.66 -4.16 3.31
N ILE A 18 9.88 -4.68 3.16
CA ILE A 18 10.12 -6.05 2.69
C ILE A 18 9.54 -7.05 3.69
N LYS A 19 9.77 -6.85 4.99
CA LYS A 19 9.26 -7.75 6.03
C LYS A 19 7.74 -7.79 6.05
N ILE A 20 7.10 -6.64 5.92
CA ILE A 20 5.64 -6.56 5.87
C ILE A 20 5.10 -7.36 4.68
N ALA A 21 5.71 -7.19 3.51
CA ALA A 21 5.31 -7.90 2.31
C ALA A 21 5.52 -9.42 2.45
N GLU A 22 6.66 -9.85 2.98
CA GLU A 22 6.96 -11.27 3.18
C GLU A 22 5.96 -11.91 4.15
N ARG A 23 5.68 -11.26 5.27
CA ARG A 23 4.72 -11.76 6.26
C ARG A 23 3.31 -11.84 5.69
N SER A 24 2.93 -10.87 4.87
CA SER A 24 1.63 -10.88 4.21
C SER A 24 1.48 -12.09 3.29
N ILE A 25 2.51 -12.40 2.52
CA ILE A 25 2.51 -13.57 1.65
C ILE A 25 2.35 -14.85 2.47
N GLU A 26 3.12 -14.97 3.56
CA GLU A 26 3.09 -16.18 4.39
C GLU A 26 1.77 -16.38 5.12
N GLN A 27 1.23 -15.32 5.74
CA GLN A 27 0.03 -15.42 6.58
C GLN A 27 -1.25 -15.56 5.76
N PHE A 28 -1.30 -15.00 4.58
CA PHE A 28 -2.54 -14.91 3.81
C PHE A 28 -2.46 -15.63 2.46
N ASN A 29 -1.42 -16.42 2.24
CA ASN A 29 -1.24 -17.18 1.01
C ASN A 29 -1.33 -16.31 -0.24
N LEU A 30 -0.64 -15.18 -0.22
CA LEU A 30 -0.58 -14.32 -1.40
C LEU A 30 0.39 -14.92 -2.42
N ASP A 31 0.07 -14.75 -3.68
CA ASP A 31 0.93 -15.20 -4.76
C ASP A 31 2.03 -14.19 -5.06
N LYS A 32 1.74 -12.91 -4.84
CA LYS A 32 2.70 -11.85 -5.05
C LYS A 32 2.28 -10.57 -4.31
N VAL A 33 3.21 -9.64 -4.16
CA VAL A 33 2.95 -8.30 -3.67
C VAL A 33 3.45 -7.29 -4.69
N ILE A 34 2.60 -6.35 -5.06
CA ILE A 34 2.95 -5.25 -5.95
C ILE A 34 3.25 -4.02 -5.10
N PHE A 35 4.47 -3.50 -5.22
CA PHE A 35 4.86 -2.26 -4.57
C PHE A 35 4.46 -1.10 -5.46
N ILE A 36 3.69 -0.16 -4.93
CA ILE A 36 3.17 0.98 -5.69
C ILE A 36 3.61 2.29 -5.03
N PRO A 37 4.72 2.88 -5.49
CA PRO A 37 5.12 4.20 -5.00
C PRO A 37 4.07 5.23 -5.36
N SER A 38 3.74 6.11 -4.41
CA SER A 38 2.78 7.18 -4.67
C SER A 38 3.38 8.20 -5.62
N GLY A 39 2.58 8.62 -6.61
CA GLY A 39 3.06 9.52 -7.65
C GLY A 39 3.22 10.95 -7.15
N ASN A 40 2.14 11.46 -6.56
CA ASN A 40 2.11 12.81 -6.01
C ASN A 40 1.44 12.73 -4.65
N PRO A 41 2.22 12.49 -3.56
CA PRO A 41 1.63 12.28 -2.24
C PRO A 41 1.02 13.58 -1.71
N TRP A 42 -0.29 13.62 -1.62
CA TRP A 42 -1.02 14.80 -1.20
C TRP A 42 -0.75 15.20 0.25
N GLN A 43 -0.26 14.28 1.06
CA GLN A 43 0.08 14.52 2.47
C GLN A 43 1.54 14.95 2.69
N LYS A 44 2.39 14.91 1.65
CA LYS A 44 3.82 15.21 1.76
C LYS A 44 4.27 16.10 0.61
N LYS A 45 4.46 17.39 0.90
CA LYS A 45 4.80 18.38 -0.13
C LYS A 45 6.27 18.31 -0.58
N ASP A 46 7.16 17.84 0.30
CA ASP A 46 8.61 17.82 0.04
C ASP A 46 9.17 16.45 -0.31
N ALA A 47 8.32 15.58 -0.86
CA ALA A 47 8.76 14.25 -1.22
C ALA A 47 9.79 14.29 -2.37
N THR A 48 10.73 13.36 -2.34
CA THR A 48 11.66 13.13 -3.45
C THR A 48 10.86 12.81 -4.72
N SER A 49 11.42 13.14 -5.89
CA SER A 49 10.73 12.89 -7.15
C SER A 49 10.34 11.44 -7.32
N PHE A 50 9.25 11.20 -8.05
CA PHE A 50 8.73 9.85 -8.27
C PHE A 50 9.80 8.91 -8.86
N ILE A 51 10.53 9.36 -9.88
CA ILE A 51 11.47 8.48 -10.55
C ILE A 51 12.56 7.96 -9.61
N HIS A 52 13.05 8.79 -8.70
CA HIS A 52 14.04 8.36 -7.72
C HIS A 52 13.46 7.37 -6.72
N ARG A 53 12.27 7.62 -6.22
CA ARG A 53 11.59 6.71 -5.28
C ARG A 53 11.26 5.38 -5.94
N TYR A 54 10.82 5.41 -7.19
CA TYR A 54 10.56 4.22 -7.98
C TYR A 54 11.83 3.38 -8.16
N GLU A 55 12.92 4.00 -8.56
CA GLU A 55 14.19 3.29 -8.78
C GLU A 55 14.75 2.71 -7.48
N MET A 56 14.69 3.46 -6.37
CA MET A 56 15.12 2.95 -5.07
C MET A 56 14.31 1.71 -4.65
N THR A 57 13.01 1.76 -4.84
CA THR A 57 12.14 0.64 -4.51
C THR A 57 12.43 -0.57 -5.39
N LYS A 58 12.62 -0.34 -6.68
CA LYS A 58 12.96 -1.38 -7.64
C LYS A 58 14.24 -2.11 -7.24
N ILE A 59 15.28 -1.37 -6.84
CA ILE A 59 16.52 -1.95 -6.36
C ILE A 59 16.31 -2.79 -5.11
N LEU A 60 15.52 -2.29 -4.16
CA LEU A 60 15.28 -2.96 -2.91
C LEU A 60 14.61 -4.33 -3.09
N ILE A 61 13.69 -4.45 -4.04
CA ILE A 61 12.89 -5.66 -4.22
C ILE A 61 13.40 -6.60 -5.32
N LYS A 62 14.46 -6.25 -6.02
CA LYS A 62 14.89 -6.94 -7.24
C LYS A 62 15.20 -8.42 -7.08
N GLU A 63 15.58 -8.87 -5.89
CA GLU A 63 15.99 -10.26 -5.67
C GLU A 63 14.82 -11.19 -5.34
N SER A 64 13.63 -10.66 -5.15
CA SER A 64 12.48 -11.48 -4.83
C SER A 64 11.63 -11.73 -6.08
N HIS A 65 11.29 -13.00 -6.32
CA HIS A 65 10.40 -13.37 -7.41
C HIS A 65 8.93 -13.10 -7.10
N SER A 66 8.60 -12.87 -5.82
CA SER A 66 7.23 -12.64 -5.38
C SER A 66 6.88 -11.17 -5.30
N PHE A 67 7.82 -10.27 -5.57
CA PHE A 67 7.59 -8.83 -5.50
C PHE A 67 7.66 -8.23 -6.90
N GLU A 68 6.69 -7.35 -7.17
CA GLU A 68 6.66 -6.56 -8.40
C GLU A 68 6.59 -5.08 -8.04
N ILE A 69 6.94 -4.22 -8.97
CA ILE A 69 6.80 -2.78 -8.81
C ILE A 69 5.90 -2.24 -9.92
N SER A 70 5.09 -1.24 -9.59
CA SER A 70 4.20 -0.60 -10.57
C SER A 70 4.34 0.90 -10.52
N ASP A 71 4.30 1.53 -11.68
CA ASP A 71 4.30 2.97 -11.83
C ASP A 71 2.89 3.54 -12.02
N ILE A 72 1.88 2.77 -11.66
CA ILE A 72 0.48 3.11 -11.92
C ILE A 72 0.06 4.46 -11.32
N GLU A 73 0.73 4.91 -10.24
CA GLU A 73 0.45 6.21 -9.62
C GLU A 73 1.33 7.35 -10.15
N ASN A 74 2.08 7.12 -11.19
CA ASN A 74 2.93 8.16 -11.78
C ASN A 74 2.09 9.18 -12.55
N SER A 75 1.57 10.15 -11.83
CA SER A 75 0.81 11.26 -12.42
C SER A 75 1.40 12.57 -11.93
N GLN A 76 1.76 13.45 -12.85
CA GLN A 76 2.37 14.73 -12.53
C GLN A 76 1.36 15.85 -12.29
N LYS A 77 0.11 15.64 -12.66
CA LYS A 77 -0.88 16.72 -12.69
C LYS A 77 -1.83 16.76 -11.51
N LYS A 78 -1.97 15.68 -10.75
CA LYS A 78 -2.91 15.61 -9.63
C LYS A 78 -2.44 14.60 -8.59
N PRO A 79 -2.90 14.73 -7.33
CA PRO A 79 -2.59 13.74 -6.31
C PRO A 79 -3.11 12.36 -6.69
N SER A 80 -2.39 11.32 -6.24
CA SER A 80 -2.83 9.94 -6.42
C SER A 80 -3.66 9.51 -5.21
N TYR A 81 -4.78 8.82 -5.46
CA TYR A 81 -5.67 8.33 -4.42
C TYR A 81 -5.83 6.82 -4.51
N THR A 82 -5.83 6.17 -3.36
CA THR A 82 -5.90 4.72 -3.26
C THR A 82 -7.13 4.14 -3.97
N SER A 83 -8.29 4.78 -3.82
CA SER A 83 -9.52 4.30 -4.47
C SER A 83 -9.38 4.25 -5.99
N GLU A 84 -8.75 5.24 -6.59
CA GLU A 84 -8.52 5.26 -8.03
C GLU A 84 -7.50 4.20 -8.46
N THR A 85 -6.45 4.05 -7.70
CA THR A 85 -5.40 3.06 -7.98
C THR A 85 -5.95 1.64 -7.94
N LEU A 86 -6.74 1.31 -6.93
CA LEU A 86 -7.34 -0.01 -6.80
C LEU A 86 -8.30 -0.32 -7.94
N LYS A 87 -9.07 0.67 -8.39
CA LYS A 87 -9.94 0.51 -9.56
C LYS A 87 -9.14 0.20 -10.83
N LYS A 88 -8.03 0.89 -11.02
CA LYS A 88 -7.17 0.69 -12.19
C LYS A 88 -6.53 -0.70 -12.23
N LEU A 89 -6.27 -1.28 -11.06
CA LEU A 89 -5.71 -2.64 -10.99
C LEU A 89 -6.70 -3.69 -11.50
N ASN A 90 -7.99 -3.39 -11.46
CA ASN A 90 -9.05 -4.22 -12.03
C ASN A 90 -8.99 -5.69 -11.60
N GLN A 91 -8.80 -5.92 -10.30
CA GLN A 91 -8.78 -7.24 -9.70
C GLN A 91 -10.06 -7.49 -8.90
N PRO A 92 -10.57 -8.74 -8.85
CA PRO A 92 -11.70 -9.04 -7.98
C PRO A 92 -11.37 -8.73 -6.52
N LYS A 93 -12.33 -8.17 -5.81
CA LYS A 93 -12.17 -7.80 -4.40
C LYS A 93 -11.64 -8.97 -3.56
N GLU A 94 -12.13 -10.18 -3.82
CA GLU A 94 -11.76 -11.38 -3.08
C GLU A 94 -10.31 -11.80 -3.28
N LYS A 95 -9.67 -11.28 -4.31
CA LYS A 95 -8.29 -11.63 -4.67
C LYS A 95 -7.30 -10.50 -4.46
N LEU A 96 -7.78 -9.34 -4.03
CA LEU A 96 -6.93 -8.17 -3.84
C LEU A 96 -6.81 -7.85 -2.35
N TYR A 97 -5.59 -7.67 -1.89
CA TYR A 97 -5.27 -7.42 -0.47
C TYR A 97 -4.43 -6.17 -0.36
N PHE A 98 -5.01 -5.10 0.16
CA PHE A 98 -4.32 -3.84 0.36
C PHE A 98 -3.60 -3.86 1.72
N ILE A 99 -2.28 -3.73 1.69
CA ILE A 99 -1.41 -3.82 2.86
C ILE A 99 -1.08 -2.40 3.33
N LEU A 100 -1.36 -2.11 4.59
CA LEU A 100 -1.06 -0.80 5.16
C LEU A 100 -0.66 -0.93 6.62
N GLY A 101 0.11 0.05 7.10
CA GLY A 101 0.46 0.10 8.51
C GLY A 101 -0.71 0.58 9.37
N SER A 102 -0.66 0.30 10.67
CA SER A 102 -1.71 0.70 11.59
C SER A 102 -1.92 2.21 11.65
N ASP A 103 -0.85 3.00 11.53
CA ASP A 103 -0.95 4.47 11.53
C ASP A 103 -1.77 4.97 10.33
N ALA A 104 -1.50 4.41 9.15
CA ALA A 104 -2.27 4.77 7.96
C ALA A 104 -3.72 4.31 8.07
N ALA A 105 -3.95 3.12 8.63
CA ALA A 105 -5.30 2.60 8.84
C ALA A 105 -6.12 3.49 9.77
N MET A 106 -5.51 4.02 10.82
CA MET A 106 -6.21 4.93 11.74
C MET A 106 -6.65 6.24 11.08
N ASN A 107 -6.00 6.63 10.00
CA ASN A 107 -6.29 7.86 9.27
C ASN A 107 -7.09 7.63 7.99
N ILE A 108 -7.59 6.41 7.77
CA ILE A 108 -8.22 6.04 6.50
C ILE A 108 -9.45 6.90 6.17
N LYS A 109 -10.14 7.41 7.18
CA LYS A 109 -11.29 8.30 6.96
C LYS A 109 -10.92 9.62 6.31
N THR A 110 -9.64 9.99 6.31
CA THR A 110 -9.17 11.19 5.63
C THR A 110 -8.92 10.97 4.13
N TRP A 111 -8.95 9.71 3.69
CA TRP A 111 -8.66 9.38 2.30
C TRP A 111 -9.88 9.66 1.43
N LYS A 112 -9.63 10.16 0.22
CA LYS A 112 -10.70 10.46 -0.72
C LYS A 112 -11.47 9.19 -1.09
N ASN A 113 -12.79 9.26 -0.96
CA ASN A 113 -13.69 8.14 -1.28
C ASN A 113 -13.37 6.88 -0.49
N TYR A 114 -12.95 7.03 0.76
CA TYR A 114 -12.57 5.87 1.59
C TYR A 114 -13.70 4.86 1.73
N GLU A 115 -14.95 5.30 1.65
CA GLU A 115 -16.14 4.48 1.88
C GLU A 115 -16.29 3.35 0.86
N ILE A 116 -15.73 3.50 -0.34
CA ILE A 116 -15.81 2.47 -1.37
C ILE A 116 -14.69 1.43 -1.29
N LEU A 117 -13.66 1.67 -0.47
CA LEU A 117 -12.51 0.78 -0.40
C LEU A 117 -12.85 -0.67 -0.07
N PRO A 118 -13.78 -0.96 0.87
CA PRO A 118 -14.12 -2.37 1.17
C PRO A 118 -14.73 -3.12 0.00
N SER A 119 -15.30 -2.41 -0.98
CA SER A 119 -15.83 -3.04 -2.19
C SER A 119 -14.74 -3.36 -3.21
N LEU A 120 -13.54 -2.80 -3.04
CA LEU A 120 -12.44 -2.94 -3.98
C LEU A 120 -11.36 -3.90 -3.51
N THR A 121 -11.21 -4.10 -2.20
CA THR A 121 -10.08 -4.84 -1.65
C THR A 121 -10.38 -5.38 -0.26
N ASN A 122 -9.60 -6.38 0.14
CA ASN A 122 -9.46 -6.76 1.54
C ASN A 122 -8.33 -5.93 2.15
N PHE A 123 -8.33 -5.79 3.48
CA PHE A 123 -7.29 -5.02 4.17
C PHE A 123 -6.41 -5.93 5.00
N LEU A 124 -5.08 -5.75 4.88
CA LEU A 124 -4.10 -6.38 5.75
C LEU A 124 -3.38 -5.26 6.50
N ILE A 125 -3.52 -5.24 7.82
CA ILE A 125 -2.98 -4.15 8.63
C ILE A 125 -1.79 -4.63 9.43
N ALA A 126 -0.63 -4.01 9.18
CA ALA A 126 0.60 -4.30 9.91
C ALA A 126 0.62 -3.50 11.21
N LEU A 127 0.62 -4.22 12.34
CA LEU A 127 0.62 -3.60 13.66
C LEU A 127 2.05 -3.36 14.13
N ARG A 128 2.30 -2.22 14.76
CA ARG A 128 3.60 -1.91 15.38
C ARG A 128 3.70 -2.45 16.80
N SER A 129 2.59 -2.45 17.54
CA SER A 129 2.53 -2.88 18.93
C SER A 129 1.12 -3.35 19.25
N GLU A 130 0.97 -4.02 20.41
CA GLU A 130 -0.33 -4.49 20.88
C GLU A 130 -1.29 -3.33 21.17
N ASP A 131 -0.77 -2.20 21.66
CA ASP A 131 -1.59 -1.02 21.95
C ASP A 131 -2.30 -0.49 20.72
N SER A 132 -1.76 -0.72 19.53
CA SER A 132 -2.34 -0.29 18.28
C SER A 132 -3.68 -0.95 17.98
N ILE A 133 -3.95 -2.14 18.50
CA ILE A 133 -5.19 -2.88 18.23
C ILE A 133 -6.39 -2.13 18.78
N GLU A 134 -6.34 -1.65 20.01
CA GLU A 134 -7.47 -0.91 20.62
C GLU A 134 -7.75 0.40 19.88
N LYS A 135 -6.72 1.16 19.56
CA LYS A 135 -6.88 2.40 18.80
C LYS A 135 -7.42 2.14 17.41
N LEU A 136 -6.98 1.06 16.77
CA LEU A 136 -7.44 0.67 15.46
C LEU A 136 -8.93 0.34 15.47
N ASP A 137 -9.38 -0.44 16.45
CA ASP A 137 -10.80 -0.80 16.57
C ASP A 137 -11.70 0.42 16.69
N LYS A 138 -11.22 1.49 17.34
CA LYS A 138 -12.00 2.71 17.51
C LYS A 138 -12.04 3.58 16.24
N ASN A 139 -10.99 3.54 15.43
CA ASN A 139 -10.79 4.48 14.33
C ASN A 139 -10.92 3.88 12.94
N PHE A 140 -10.81 2.57 12.82
CA PHE A 140 -10.94 1.90 11.54
C PHE A 140 -12.40 1.54 11.29
N PRO A 141 -13.01 2.05 10.20
CA PRO A 141 -14.47 1.92 10.00
C PRO A 141 -14.91 0.58 9.42
N PHE A 142 -13.97 -0.30 9.07
CA PHE A 142 -14.30 -1.55 8.33
C PHE A 142 -14.06 -2.84 9.09
#